data_3bb7b46519e1df35191d8c1441eb2bdc
#
_entry.id   3bb7b46519e1df35191d8c1441eb2bdc
#
_cell.length_a   1.000
_cell.length_b   1.000
_cell.length_c   1.000
_cell.angle_alpha   90.00
_cell.angle_beta   90.00
_cell.angle_gamma   90.00
#
_symmetry.space_group_name_H-M   'P 1'
#
loop_
_entity.id
_entity.type
_entity.pdbx_description
1 polymer ?
#
loop_
_entity_poly.entity_id
_entity_poly.type
_entity_poly.pdbx_seq_one_letter_code
_entity_poly.pdbx_strand_id
1 'polypeptide(L)'
;SVVCFGDHSALSSILAVSGEYPLRGRVRTASAMFGEQSPAEGIPARGEVWADGALLARIGAEVGDVLDIGELRLQVGAVLTYRPDQSIGFASLAPTVIMNIEDVDKSGLIGEGSRVRYALLVAGDEADVAAFNTAIADQLPDEIRVRSQEESSERAYSAADRAQRFLSLTAVISLLLSAVAVAMSARRFAHRRMDTVALMKSLG
;
A
#
# COMPACT_ATOMS: atom_id res chain seq x y z
N SER A 1 -8.55 11.31 -10.67
CA SER A 1 -9.65 12.13 -11.18
C SER A 1 -10.52 12.63 -10.04
N VAL A 2 -11.42 13.57 -10.34
CA VAL A 2 -12.44 14.03 -9.40
C VAL A 2 -13.68 13.16 -9.57
N VAL A 3 -14.26 12.74 -8.46
CA VAL A 3 -15.53 12.02 -8.39
C VAL A 3 -16.54 12.93 -7.67
N CYS A 4 -17.72 13.11 -8.23
CA CYS A 4 -18.76 14.01 -7.70
C CYS A 4 -20.01 13.21 -7.32
N PHE A 5 -20.69 13.71 -6.27
CA PHE A 5 -22.02 13.27 -5.85
C PHE A 5 -22.80 14.47 -5.31
N GLY A 6 -23.82 14.92 -6.04
CA GLY A 6 -24.50 16.16 -5.73
C GLY A 6 -23.54 17.35 -5.71
N ASP A 7 -23.54 18.10 -4.59
CA ASP A 7 -22.66 19.26 -4.39
C ASP A 7 -21.27 18.87 -3.81
N HIS A 8 -21.02 17.59 -3.54
CA HIS A 8 -19.77 17.11 -2.95
C HIS A 8 -18.86 16.51 -4.01
N SER A 9 -17.55 16.73 -3.85
CA SER A 9 -16.56 16.15 -4.72
C SER A 9 -15.32 15.72 -3.95
N ALA A 10 -14.64 14.68 -4.44
CA ALA A 10 -13.37 14.22 -3.88
C ALA A 10 -12.42 13.73 -4.95
N LEU A 11 -11.12 13.93 -4.71
CA LEU A 11 -10.08 13.40 -5.56
C LEU A 11 -9.92 11.90 -5.30
N SER A 12 -9.97 11.10 -6.37
CA SER A 12 -9.86 9.65 -6.30
C SER A 12 -8.95 9.10 -7.39
N SER A 13 -8.36 7.95 -7.12
CA SER A 13 -7.66 7.14 -8.11
C SER A 13 -8.66 6.26 -8.83
N ILE A 14 -8.81 6.45 -10.14
CA ILE A 14 -9.67 5.60 -10.96
C ILE A 14 -8.84 4.44 -11.50
N LEU A 15 -9.30 3.22 -11.28
CA LEU A 15 -8.72 1.99 -11.76
C LEU A 15 -9.73 1.29 -12.68
N ALA A 16 -9.48 1.33 -13.97
CA ALA A 16 -10.28 0.62 -14.93
C ALA A 16 -9.68 -0.78 -15.15
N VAL A 17 -10.49 -1.83 -15.03
CA VAL A 17 -10.04 -3.22 -15.05
C VAL A 17 -10.80 -4.06 -16.07
N SER A 18 -10.11 -5.06 -16.62
CA SER A 18 -10.70 -6.08 -17.49
C SER A 18 -11.14 -7.31 -16.71
N GLY A 19 -11.91 -8.20 -17.35
CA GLY A 19 -12.59 -9.35 -16.72
C GLY A 19 -11.69 -10.32 -15.94
N GLU A 20 -10.41 -10.41 -16.29
CA GLU A 20 -9.45 -11.30 -15.63
C GLU A 20 -8.81 -10.69 -14.36
N TYR A 21 -9.16 -9.45 -14.02
CA TYR A 21 -8.64 -8.81 -12.82
C TYR A 21 -9.34 -9.29 -11.54
N PRO A 22 -8.57 -9.53 -10.46
CA PRO A 22 -7.11 -9.54 -10.34
C PRO A 22 -6.56 -10.92 -10.74
N LEU A 23 -5.41 -10.96 -11.42
CA LEU A 23 -4.78 -12.22 -11.83
C LEU A 23 -4.32 -13.08 -10.66
N ARG A 24 -4.03 -12.48 -9.51
CA ARG A 24 -3.67 -13.15 -8.25
C ARG A 24 -4.37 -12.50 -7.07
N GLY A 25 -4.78 -13.31 -6.11
CA GLY A 25 -5.56 -12.85 -4.95
C GLY A 25 -7.03 -12.64 -5.28
N ARG A 26 -7.74 -11.92 -4.40
CA ARG A 26 -9.16 -11.59 -4.58
C ARG A 26 -9.42 -10.18 -4.07
N VAL A 27 -10.18 -9.42 -4.81
CA VAL A 27 -10.76 -8.17 -4.33
C VAL A 27 -11.80 -8.52 -3.27
N ARG A 28 -11.93 -7.69 -2.25
CA ARG A 28 -13.01 -7.81 -1.25
C ARG A 28 -13.90 -6.59 -1.33
N THR A 29 -15.18 -6.84 -1.25
CA THR A 29 -16.21 -5.81 -1.27
C THR A 29 -17.19 -6.03 -0.12
N ALA A 30 -17.98 -5.02 0.18
CA ALA A 30 -19.10 -5.10 1.10
C ALA A 30 -20.34 -4.48 0.46
N SER A 31 -21.52 -4.97 0.81
CA SER A 31 -22.80 -4.45 0.31
C SER A 31 -23.23 -3.14 0.94
N ALA A 32 -22.56 -2.70 2.00
CA ALA A 32 -22.81 -1.43 2.68
C ALA A 32 -21.53 -0.96 3.37
N MET A 33 -21.47 0.31 3.73
CA MET A 33 -20.39 0.86 4.55
C MET A 33 -20.38 0.15 5.91
N PHE A 34 -19.22 -0.42 6.30
CA PHE A 34 -19.07 -1.26 7.51
C PHE A 34 -19.83 -2.61 7.46
N GLY A 35 -20.32 -3.03 6.31
CA GLY A 35 -20.94 -4.34 6.10
C GLY A 35 -19.94 -5.49 6.14
N GLU A 36 -20.46 -6.71 6.11
CA GLU A 36 -19.65 -7.91 6.03
C GLU A 36 -18.85 -7.95 4.72
N GLN A 37 -17.56 -8.21 4.84
CA GLN A 37 -16.65 -8.28 3.69
C GLN A 37 -16.71 -9.66 3.05
N SER A 38 -16.97 -9.71 1.77
CA SER A 38 -16.93 -10.92 0.97
C SER A 38 -15.93 -10.80 -0.19
N PRO A 39 -15.36 -11.92 -0.66
CA PRO A 39 -14.63 -11.92 -1.92
C PRO A 39 -15.55 -11.50 -3.05
N ALA A 40 -15.13 -10.53 -3.85
CA ALA A 40 -15.89 -10.12 -5.03
C ALA A 40 -15.81 -11.20 -6.11
N GLU A 41 -16.92 -11.41 -6.81
CA GLU A 41 -16.98 -12.27 -7.98
C GLU A 41 -16.80 -11.41 -9.25
N GLY A 42 -15.62 -11.55 -9.90
CA GLY A 42 -15.30 -10.81 -11.12
C GLY A 42 -14.93 -9.34 -10.89
N ILE A 43 -15.42 -8.48 -11.77
CA ILE A 43 -15.18 -7.03 -11.82
C ILE A 43 -16.52 -6.28 -11.82
N PRO A 44 -16.56 -4.96 -11.58
CA PRO A 44 -17.78 -4.17 -11.72
C PRO A 44 -18.44 -4.37 -13.08
N ALA A 45 -19.76 -4.48 -13.10
CA ALA A 45 -20.51 -4.51 -14.35
C ALA A 45 -20.38 -3.16 -15.09
N ARG A 46 -20.70 -3.14 -16.37
CA ARG A 46 -20.76 -1.86 -17.10
C ARG A 46 -21.79 -0.93 -16.47
N GLY A 47 -21.41 0.31 -16.31
CA GLY A 47 -22.25 1.30 -15.65
C GLY A 47 -22.20 1.24 -14.14
N GLU A 48 -21.40 0.35 -13.55
CA GLU A 48 -21.19 0.21 -12.12
C GLU A 48 -19.74 0.47 -11.70
N VAL A 49 -19.58 0.87 -10.44
CA VAL A 49 -18.26 1.04 -9.81
C VAL A 49 -18.24 0.41 -8.43
N TRP A 50 -17.06 -0.01 -8.00
CA TRP A 50 -16.76 -0.31 -6.62
C TRP A 50 -15.93 0.82 -6.04
N ALA A 51 -16.44 1.51 -5.05
CA ALA A 51 -15.83 2.70 -4.48
C ALA A 51 -15.29 2.43 -3.07
N ASP A 52 -14.12 2.97 -2.77
CA ASP A 52 -13.54 2.93 -1.43
C ASP A 52 -14.47 3.58 -0.40
N GLY A 53 -14.64 2.94 0.77
CA GLY A 53 -15.49 3.46 1.83
C GLY A 53 -15.08 4.86 2.31
N ALA A 54 -13.78 5.19 2.25
CA ALA A 54 -13.30 6.54 2.60
C ALA A 54 -13.75 7.60 1.57
N LEU A 55 -13.90 7.24 0.29
CA LEU A 55 -14.47 8.11 -0.73
C LEU A 55 -15.95 8.34 -0.44
N LEU A 56 -16.72 7.25 -0.30
CA LEU A 56 -18.17 7.32 -0.08
C LEU A 56 -18.50 8.16 1.17
N ALA A 57 -17.77 7.93 2.28
CA ALA A 57 -17.94 8.74 3.49
C ALA A 57 -17.65 10.23 3.27
N ARG A 58 -16.65 10.55 2.42
CA ARG A 58 -16.26 11.95 2.15
C ARG A 58 -17.27 12.70 1.30
N ILE A 59 -17.90 12.04 0.34
CA ILE A 59 -18.89 12.66 -0.55
C ILE A 59 -20.34 12.45 -0.09
N GLY A 60 -20.55 11.64 0.96
CA GLY A 60 -21.88 11.35 1.50
C GLY A 60 -22.72 10.43 0.63
N ALA A 61 -22.08 9.55 -0.15
CA ALA A 61 -22.75 8.58 -1.03
C ALA A 61 -22.78 7.19 -0.39
N GLU A 62 -23.74 6.37 -0.81
CA GLU A 62 -23.93 5.00 -0.37
C GLU A 62 -23.99 4.03 -1.56
N VAL A 63 -24.02 2.72 -1.29
CA VAL A 63 -24.24 1.70 -2.32
C VAL A 63 -25.61 1.87 -2.94
N GLY A 64 -25.68 1.88 -4.26
CA GLY A 64 -26.88 2.15 -5.04
C GLY A 64 -26.95 3.59 -5.58
N ASP A 65 -26.21 4.54 -5.00
CA ASP A 65 -26.14 5.90 -5.51
C ASP A 65 -25.38 5.99 -6.83
N VAL A 66 -25.59 7.08 -7.56
CA VAL A 66 -24.98 7.35 -8.85
C VAL A 66 -23.94 8.44 -8.72
N LEU A 67 -22.68 8.11 -9.03
CA LEU A 67 -21.56 9.04 -9.00
C LEU A 67 -21.29 9.61 -10.39
N ASP A 68 -20.92 10.89 -10.45
CA ASP A 68 -20.41 11.51 -11.67
C ASP A 68 -18.88 11.34 -11.74
N ILE A 69 -18.42 10.62 -12.76
CA ILE A 69 -17.01 10.29 -13.00
C ILE A 69 -16.66 10.69 -14.44
N GLY A 70 -15.99 11.83 -14.60
CA GLY A 70 -15.80 12.42 -15.92
C GLY A 70 -17.15 12.79 -16.54
N GLU A 71 -17.44 12.24 -17.73
CA GLU A 71 -18.71 12.44 -18.44
C GLU A 71 -19.75 11.36 -18.15
N LEU A 72 -19.40 10.34 -17.34
CA LEU A 72 -20.29 9.21 -17.04
C LEU A 72 -20.94 9.35 -15.67
N ARG A 73 -22.13 8.78 -15.61
CA ARG A 73 -22.87 8.54 -14.38
C ARG A 73 -22.87 7.05 -14.09
N LEU A 74 -22.17 6.64 -13.04
CA LEU A 74 -21.92 5.24 -12.70
C LEU A 74 -22.50 4.93 -11.32
N GLN A 75 -23.21 3.82 -11.21
CA GLN A 75 -23.83 3.40 -9.96
C GLN A 75 -22.81 2.72 -9.05
N VAL A 76 -22.85 3.01 -7.76
CA VAL A 76 -22.07 2.31 -6.75
C VAL A 76 -22.66 0.93 -6.52
N GLY A 77 -22.03 -0.11 -7.08
CA GLY A 77 -22.47 -1.51 -6.91
C GLY A 77 -22.01 -2.11 -5.58
N ALA A 78 -20.86 -1.71 -5.06
CA ALA A 78 -20.33 -2.20 -3.79
C ALA A 78 -19.29 -1.25 -3.18
N VAL A 79 -19.05 -1.41 -1.88
CA VAL A 79 -17.95 -0.76 -1.17
C VAL A 79 -16.67 -1.59 -1.37
N LEU A 80 -15.63 -0.99 -1.93
CA LEU A 80 -14.31 -1.59 -2.03
C LEU A 80 -13.62 -1.58 -0.65
N THR A 81 -13.29 -2.75 -0.13
CA THR A 81 -12.66 -2.89 1.19
C THR A 81 -11.21 -3.34 1.10
N TYR A 82 -10.86 -4.12 0.09
CA TYR A 82 -9.50 -4.61 -0.12
C TYR A 82 -9.23 -4.95 -1.58
N ARG A 83 -8.02 -4.67 -2.03
CA ARG A 83 -7.48 -5.16 -3.31
C ARG A 83 -6.04 -5.67 -3.16
N PRO A 84 -5.66 -6.76 -3.85
CA PRO A 84 -4.34 -7.40 -3.67
C PRO A 84 -3.17 -6.59 -4.22
N ASP A 85 -3.40 -5.70 -5.16
CA ASP A 85 -2.39 -4.83 -5.82
C ASP A 85 -2.24 -3.45 -5.15
N GLN A 86 -2.83 -3.27 -3.98
CA GLN A 86 -2.73 -2.01 -3.23
C GLN A 86 -1.29 -1.80 -2.75
N SER A 87 -0.65 -0.75 -3.23
CA SER A 87 0.69 -0.36 -2.78
C SER A 87 0.66 0.07 -1.31
N ILE A 88 1.54 -0.50 -0.50
CA ILE A 88 1.77 -0.05 0.87
C ILE A 88 2.63 1.23 0.79
N GLY A 89 2.06 2.40 1.04
CA GLY A 89 2.80 3.65 1.04
C GLY A 89 1.93 4.90 0.87
N PHE A 90 2.57 6.05 0.86
CA PHE A 90 1.89 7.37 0.72
C PHE A 90 1.11 7.53 -0.61
N ALA A 91 1.42 6.75 -1.63
CA ALA A 91 0.67 6.72 -2.89
C ALA A 91 -0.76 6.15 -2.73
N SER A 92 -1.05 5.48 -1.61
CA SER A 92 -2.35 4.91 -1.25
C SER A 92 -3.27 5.89 -0.50
N LEU A 93 -2.90 7.17 -0.39
CA LEU A 93 -3.71 8.15 0.35
C LEU A 93 -4.96 8.62 -0.41
N ALA A 94 -4.99 8.48 -1.73
CA ALA A 94 -6.18 8.77 -2.51
C ALA A 94 -7.09 7.53 -2.52
N PRO A 95 -8.37 7.67 -2.13
CA PRO A 95 -9.32 6.58 -2.23
C PRO A 95 -9.45 6.10 -3.67
N THR A 96 -9.75 4.82 -3.85
CA THR A 96 -9.80 4.20 -5.17
C THR A 96 -11.23 3.92 -5.58
N VAL A 97 -11.49 4.08 -6.87
CA VAL A 97 -12.70 3.60 -7.54
C VAL A 97 -12.29 2.61 -8.61
N ILE A 98 -12.86 1.41 -8.59
CA ILE A 98 -12.70 0.41 -9.62
C ILE A 98 -13.89 0.50 -10.57
N MET A 99 -13.63 0.56 -11.87
CA MET A 99 -14.64 0.58 -12.92
C MET A 99 -14.33 -0.45 -14.02
N ASN A 100 -15.31 -0.74 -14.85
CA ASN A 100 -15.11 -1.58 -16.02
C ASN A 100 -14.29 -0.82 -17.07
N ILE A 101 -13.30 -1.50 -17.70
CA ILE A 101 -12.46 -0.89 -18.72
C ILE A 101 -13.27 -0.43 -19.95
N GLU A 102 -14.38 -1.10 -20.24
CA GLU A 102 -15.23 -0.79 -21.39
C GLU A 102 -16.03 0.52 -21.23
N ASP A 103 -16.10 1.08 -20.01
CA ASP A 103 -16.71 2.38 -19.75
C ASP A 103 -15.71 3.53 -19.91
N VAL A 104 -14.42 3.25 -20.02
CA VAL A 104 -13.36 4.27 -20.05
C VAL A 104 -13.50 5.20 -21.25
N ASP A 105 -13.73 4.64 -22.43
CA ASP A 105 -13.81 5.44 -23.67
C ASP A 105 -14.92 6.49 -23.64
N LYS A 106 -16.01 6.19 -22.92
CA LYS A 106 -17.18 7.09 -22.78
C LYS A 106 -17.05 8.05 -21.59
N SER A 107 -16.04 7.85 -20.74
CA SER A 107 -15.91 8.63 -19.51
C SER A 107 -15.31 10.02 -19.70
N GLY A 108 -14.71 10.31 -20.86
CA GLY A 108 -13.98 11.55 -21.08
C GLY A 108 -12.72 11.69 -20.18
N LEU A 109 -12.34 10.64 -19.44
CA LEU A 109 -11.19 10.69 -18.53
C LEU A 109 -9.84 10.70 -19.27
N ILE A 110 -9.83 10.19 -20.51
CA ILE A 110 -8.64 10.12 -21.35
C ILE A 110 -8.72 11.24 -22.40
N GLY A 111 -7.93 12.27 -22.23
CA GLY A 111 -7.83 13.41 -23.13
C GLY A 111 -6.42 14.01 -23.14
N GLU A 112 -6.21 15.07 -23.92
CA GLU A 112 -4.94 15.79 -23.95
C GLU A 112 -4.57 16.28 -22.54
N GLY A 113 -3.36 15.90 -22.08
CA GLY A 113 -2.85 16.25 -20.74
C GLY A 113 -3.31 15.36 -19.61
N SER A 114 -4.15 14.34 -19.85
CA SER A 114 -4.51 13.38 -18.80
C SER A 114 -3.33 12.47 -18.44
N ARG A 115 -3.14 12.23 -17.13
CA ARG A 115 -2.12 11.30 -16.63
C ARG A 115 -2.69 9.91 -16.55
N VAL A 116 -2.69 9.19 -17.65
CA VAL A 116 -3.14 7.80 -17.73
C VAL A 116 -1.94 6.87 -17.73
N ARG A 117 -2.07 5.76 -17.03
CA ARG A 117 -1.10 4.66 -17.05
C ARG A 117 -1.82 3.40 -17.50
N TYR A 118 -1.35 2.84 -18.58
CA TYR A 118 -1.79 1.53 -19.04
C TYR A 118 -0.87 0.47 -18.43
N ALA A 119 -1.45 -0.64 -17.99
CA ALA A 119 -0.71 -1.78 -17.48
C ALA A 119 -1.31 -3.08 -18.03
N LEU A 120 -0.47 -3.89 -18.64
CA LEU A 120 -0.80 -5.29 -18.96
C LEU A 120 -0.29 -6.14 -17.80
N LEU A 121 -1.19 -6.89 -17.17
CA LEU A 121 -0.84 -7.83 -16.13
C LEU A 121 -0.65 -9.21 -16.76
N VAL A 122 0.44 -9.88 -16.39
CA VAL A 122 0.75 -11.24 -16.85
C VAL A 122 0.97 -12.10 -15.61
N ALA A 123 0.36 -13.26 -15.57
CA ALA A 123 0.55 -14.24 -14.50
C ALA A 123 0.69 -15.65 -15.09
N GLY A 124 1.56 -16.44 -14.50
CA GLY A 124 1.87 -17.82 -14.90
C GLY A 124 2.88 -18.41 -13.94
N ASP A 125 3.45 -19.56 -14.29
CA ASP A 125 4.58 -20.12 -13.60
C ASP A 125 5.83 -19.25 -13.85
N GLU A 126 6.76 -19.25 -12.91
CA GLU A 126 7.95 -18.39 -12.94
C GLU A 126 8.77 -18.56 -14.24
N ALA A 127 8.94 -19.80 -14.70
CA ALA A 127 9.64 -20.10 -15.92
C ALA A 127 8.94 -19.53 -17.17
N ASP A 128 7.60 -19.62 -17.22
CA ASP A 128 6.80 -19.12 -18.34
C ASP A 128 6.81 -17.59 -18.38
N VAL A 129 6.69 -16.95 -17.23
CA VAL A 129 6.78 -15.47 -17.12
C VAL A 129 8.18 -14.98 -17.52
N ALA A 130 9.24 -15.69 -17.10
CA ALA A 130 10.60 -15.34 -17.50
C ALA A 130 10.83 -15.51 -19.01
N ALA A 131 10.33 -16.61 -19.59
CA ALA A 131 10.38 -16.83 -21.04
C ALA A 131 9.60 -15.78 -21.81
N PHE A 132 8.40 -15.42 -21.35
CA PHE A 132 7.61 -14.34 -21.92
C PHE A 132 8.35 -13.00 -21.88
N ASN A 133 8.88 -12.63 -20.72
CA ASN A 133 9.64 -11.38 -20.57
C ASN A 133 10.85 -11.31 -21.52
N THR A 134 11.56 -12.44 -21.67
CA THR A 134 12.69 -12.52 -22.62
C THR A 134 12.23 -12.37 -24.07
N ALA A 135 11.11 -12.99 -24.43
CA ALA A 135 10.58 -12.95 -25.79
C ALA A 135 10.08 -11.56 -26.20
N ILE A 136 9.59 -10.76 -25.27
CA ILE A 136 9.07 -9.42 -25.55
C ILE A 136 10.11 -8.31 -25.37
N ALA A 137 11.23 -8.57 -24.67
CA ALA A 137 12.22 -7.55 -24.30
C ALA A 137 12.72 -6.74 -25.51
N ASP A 138 13.00 -7.41 -26.63
CA ASP A 138 13.50 -6.78 -27.86
C ASP A 138 12.40 -6.07 -28.66
N GLN A 139 11.12 -6.30 -28.33
CA GLN A 139 9.96 -5.74 -29.03
C GLN A 139 9.34 -4.55 -28.30
N LEU A 140 9.73 -4.34 -27.03
CA LEU A 140 9.19 -3.26 -26.22
C LEU A 140 9.90 -1.94 -26.51
N PRO A 141 9.15 -0.84 -26.73
CA PRO A 141 9.71 0.50 -26.73
C PRO A 141 10.35 0.85 -25.38
N ASP A 142 11.37 1.71 -25.40
CA ASP A 142 12.10 2.16 -24.20
C ASP A 142 11.21 2.82 -23.12
N GLU A 143 10.04 3.31 -23.53
CA GLU A 143 9.07 3.93 -22.61
C GLU A 143 8.30 2.90 -21.77
N ILE A 144 8.25 1.64 -22.19
CA ILE A 144 7.52 0.59 -21.49
C ILE A 144 8.40 -0.01 -20.38
N ARG A 145 7.88 0.02 -19.17
CA ARG A 145 8.55 -0.53 -17.99
C ARG A 145 7.96 -1.88 -17.63
N VAL A 146 8.73 -2.93 -17.76
CA VAL A 146 8.42 -4.22 -17.19
C VAL A 146 8.71 -4.16 -15.68
N ARG A 147 7.75 -4.56 -14.87
CA ARG A 147 7.89 -4.65 -13.41
C ARG A 147 7.63 -6.08 -12.97
N SER A 148 8.61 -6.71 -12.38
CA SER A 148 8.39 -7.99 -11.71
C SER A 148 7.89 -7.77 -10.28
N GLN A 149 7.20 -8.78 -9.76
CA GLN A 149 6.78 -8.77 -8.35
C GLN A 149 8.00 -8.83 -7.41
N GLU A 150 9.09 -9.44 -7.83
CA GLU A 150 10.35 -9.52 -7.11
C GLU A 150 10.97 -8.14 -6.89
N GLU A 151 11.06 -7.29 -7.94
CA GLU A 151 11.55 -5.92 -7.80
C GLU A 151 10.71 -5.07 -6.85
N SER A 152 9.41 -5.32 -6.80
CA SER A 152 8.50 -4.61 -5.89
C SER A 152 8.70 -5.06 -4.44
N SER A 153 8.93 -6.36 -4.22
CA SER A 153 9.23 -6.91 -2.90
C SER A 153 10.65 -6.54 -2.45
N GLU A 154 11.66 -6.56 -3.32
CA GLU A 154 13.03 -6.15 -2.97
C GLU A 154 13.10 -4.69 -2.50
N ARG A 155 12.35 -3.79 -3.12
CA ARG A 155 12.27 -2.39 -2.66
C ARG A 155 11.65 -2.27 -1.28
N ALA A 156 10.62 -3.04 -0.97
CA ALA A 156 10.01 -3.08 0.36
C ALA A 156 10.97 -3.69 1.39
N TYR A 157 11.64 -4.80 1.05
CA TYR A 157 12.65 -5.44 1.91
C TYR A 157 13.87 -4.54 2.14
N SER A 158 14.35 -3.83 1.14
CA SER A 158 15.50 -2.93 1.28
C SER A 158 15.23 -1.73 2.20
N ALA A 159 13.98 -1.28 2.28
CA ALA A 159 13.58 -0.25 3.23
C ALA A 159 13.50 -0.80 4.66
N ALA A 160 12.94 -2.00 4.84
CA ALA A 160 12.88 -2.69 6.13
C ALA A 160 14.29 -3.04 6.65
N ASP A 161 15.19 -3.53 5.79
CA ASP A 161 16.57 -3.86 6.14
C ASP A 161 17.36 -2.62 6.59
N ARG A 162 17.18 -1.49 5.92
CA ARG A 162 17.77 -0.20 6.37
C ARG A 162 17.25 0.23 7.75
N ALA A 163 15.95 0.10 7.98
CA ALA A 163 15.37 0.41 9.29
C ALA A 163 15.90 -0.53 10.37
N GLN A 164 16.01 -1.81 10.09
CA GLN A 164 16.55 -2.81 11.01
C GLN A 164 18.02 -2.55 11.35
N ARG A 165 18.85 -2.18 10.36
CA ARG A 165 20.26 -1.79 10.61
C ARG A 165 20.36 -0.56 11.48
N PHE A 166 19.51 0.45 11.26
CA PHE A 166 19.48 1.65 12.10
C PHE A 166 19.07 1.31 13.54
N LEU A 167 18.03 0.48 13.73
CA LEU A 167 17.59 0.05 15.05
C LEU A 167 18.66 -0.78 15.78
N SER A 168 19.34 -1.68 15.08
CA SER A 168 20.42 -2.49 15.66
C SER A 168 21.60 -1.64 16.09
N LEU A 169 21.98 -0.62 15.30
CA LEU A 169 23.04 0.31 15.66
C LEU A 169 22.67 1.10 16.92
N THR A 170 21.44 1.59 17.00
CA THR A 170 20.94 2.32 18.19
C THR A 170 20.92 1.42 19.42
N ALA A 171 20.54 0.16 19.28
CA ALA A 171 20.56 -0.83 20.37
C ALA A 171 21.98 -1.08 20.90
N VAL A 172 22.97 -1.21 20.00
CA VAL A 172 24.39 -1.40 20.39
C VAL A 172 24.90 -0.17 21.15
N ILE A 173 24.62 1.04 20.67
CA ILE A 173 25.03 2.27 21.35
C ILE A 173 24.38 2.36 22.73
N SER A 174 23.09 2.06 22.85
CA SER A 174 22.38 2.06 24.13
C SER A 174 22.95 1.03 25.12
N LEU A 175 23.32 -0.15 24.60
CA LEU A 175 23.98 -1.20 25.42
C LEU A 175 25.34 -0.72 25.96
N LEU A 176 26.15 -0.10 25.10
CA LEU A 176 27.45 0.44 25.50
C LEU A 176 27.32 1.54 26.56
N LEU A 177 26.39 2.49 26.37
CA LEU A 177 26.13 3.55 27.35
C LEU A 177 25.66 2.96 28.69
N SER A 178 24.78 1.96 28.67
CA SER A 178 24.32 1.27 29.86
C SER A 178 25.44 0.54 30.57
N ALA A 179 26.34 -0.13 29.84
CA ALA A 179 27.51 -0.81 30.41
C ALA A 179 28.46 0.18 31.09
N VAL A 180 28.72 1.34 30.45
CA VAL A 180 29.54 2.41 31.06
C VAL A 180 28.89 2.95 32.31
N ALA A 181 27.58 3.22 32.32
CA ALA A 181 26.87 3.70 33.48
C ALA A 181 26.92 2.72 34.66
N VAL A 182 26.75 1.43 34.39
CA VAL A 182 26.88 0.36 35.40
C VAL A 182 28.31 0.30 35.94
N ALA A 183 29.34 0.33 35.07
CA ALA A 183 30.73 0.31 35.48
C ALA A 183 31.11 1.49 36.35
N MET A 184 30.67 2.72 36.00
CA MET A 184 30.89 3.90 36.78
C MET A 184 30.18 3.85 38.14
N SER A 185 28.97 3.35 38.20
CA SER A 185 28.20 3.16 39.43
C SER A 185 28.85 2.13 40.34
N ALA A 186 29.31 1.01 39.81
CA ALA A 186 30.01 -0.03 40.54
C ALA A 186 31.35 0.51 41.12
N ARG A 187 32.12 1.25 40.30
CA ARG A 187 33.38 1.87 40.74
C ARG A 187 33.14 2.86 41.87
N ARG A 188 32.13 3.71 41.75
CA ARG A 188 31.80 4.70 42.81
C ARG A 188 31.35 3.99 44.10
N PHE A 189 30.58 2.93 43.98
CA PHE A 189 30.14 2.12 45.13
C PHE A 189 31.37 1.46 45.83
N ALA A 190 32.27 0.84 45.07
CA ALA A 190 33.47 0.20 45.57
C ALA A 190 34.36 1.23 46.34
N HIS A 191 34.63 2.40 45.75
CA HIS A 191 35.44 3.44 46.41
C HIS A 191 34.84 3.92 47.75
N ARG A 192 33.52 4.11 47.82
CA ARG A 192 32.85 4.53 49.06
C ARG A 192 32.92 3.47 50.18
N ARG A 193 33.03 2.19 49.83
CA ARG A 193 33.12 1.12 50.83
C ARG A 193 34.53 0.76 51.24
N MET A 194 35.54 1.14 50.49
CA MET A 194 36.94 0.87 50.83
C MET A 194 37.33 1.54 52.15
N ASP A 195 36.89 2.78 52.38
CA ASP A 195 37.15 3.48 53.64
C ASP A 195 36.52 2.80 54.84
N THR A 196 35.30 2.26 54.69
CA THR A 196 34.62 1.54 55.76
C THR A 196 35.27 0.19 56.03
N VAL A 197 35.72 -0.52 55.02
CA VAL A 197 36.42 -1.80 55.12
C VAL A 197 37.81 -1.62 55.71
N ALA A 198 38.53 -0.55 55.36
CA ALA A 198 39.82 -0.22 55.94
C ALA A 198 39.72 0.09 57.43
N LEU A 199 38.69 0.83 57.87
CA LEU A 199 38.39 1.11 59.26
C LEU A 199 38.06 -0.19 60.03
N MET A 200 37.21 -1.09 59.49
CA MET A 200 36.90 -2.36 60.13
C MET A 200 38.16 -3.24 60.26
N LYS A 201 39.05 -3.26 59.29
CA LYS A 201 40.29 -4.04 59.29
C LYS A 201 41.32 -3.49 60.26
N SER A 202 41.28 -2.21 60.60
CA SER A 202 42.18 -1.59 61.59
C SER A 202 41.70 -1.74 63.04
N LEU A 203 40.44 -2.08 63.27
CA LEU A 203 39.85 -2.25 64.59
C LEU A 203 39.77 -3.71 65.03
N GLY A 204 40.23 -4.68 64.22
CA GLY A 204 40.22 -6.13 64.50
C GLY A 204 39.31 -6.84 63.60
#